data_fff803fa0f526b884323d2d824bce50e
#
_entry.id   fff803fa0f526b884323d2d824bce50e
#
_cell.length_a   1.000
_cell.length_b   1.000
_cell.length_c   1.000
_cell.angle_alpha   90.00
_cell.angle_beta   90.00
_cell.angle_gamma   90.00
#
_symmetry.space_group_name_H-M   'P 1'
#
loop_
_entity.id
_entity.type
_entity.pdbx_description
1 polymer ?
#
loop_
_entity_poly.entity_id
_entity_poly.type
_entity_poly.pdbx_seq_one_letter_code
_entity_poly.pdbx_strand_id
1 'polypeptide(L)'
;SGVLERAAVSWCQRKYNFTFSESEIHYCPSMSFGLAIAIRAFTQPGGKVLMQTPIYPPFTELTKANGRVCSMNPLKFVNGRYEVDFEDFERRAADPDCSLFLLCSPHNPTGRVFSADELNRFVEICAAHDVVILSDEVHSGFVFKGEHAFLPGLSETAARISVWGSS
;
A
#
# COMPACT_ATOMS: atom_id res chain seq x y z
N SER A 1 10.74 15.32 -20.34
CA SER A 1 10.58 14.33 -19.29
C SER A 1 11.63 13.25 -19.47
N GLY A 2 11.62 12.10 -18.86
CA GLY A 2 12.68 11.09 -18.95
C GLY A 2 13.83 11.29 -17.94
N VAL A 3 14.08 12.49 -17.47
CA VAL A 3 15.14 12.75 -16.46
C VAL A 3 14.68 12.30 -15.09
N LEU A 4 13.43 12.61 -14.72
CA LEU A 4 12.85 12.22 -13.43
C LEU A 4 12.65 10.70 -13.37
N GLU A 5 12.14 10.11 -14.44
CA GLU A 5 11.90 8.68 -14.56
C GLU A 5 13.21 7.89 -14.40
N ARG A 6 14.27 8.28 -15.13
CA ARG A 6 15.60 7.66 -14.98
C ARG A 6 16.17 7.84 -13.56
N ALA A 7 15.97 9.01 -12.95
CA ALA A 7 16.42 9.26 -11.60
C ALA A 7 15.71 8.34 -10.59
N ALA A 8 14.40 8.15 -10.74
CA ALA A 8 13.60 7.27 -9.89
C ALA A 8 14.03 5.80 -10.03
N VAL A 9 14.16 5.30 -11.26
CA VAL A 9 14.68 3.93 -11.52
C VAL A 9 16.05 3.74 -10.89
N SER A 10 16.97 4.68 -11.13
CA SER A 10 18.33 4.62 -10.59
C SER A 10 18.35 4.68 -9.05
N TRP A 11 17.44 5.44 -8.43
CA TRP A 11 17.31 5.53 -6.99
C TRP A 11 16.80 4.21 -6.40
N CYS A 12 15.73 3.63 -6.96
CA CYS A 12 15.19 2.34 -6.52
C CYS A 12 16.22 1.21 -6.67
N GLN A 13 16.97 1.20 -7.79
CA GLN A 13 18.03 0.22 -8.01
C GLN A 13 19.12 0.32 -6.92
N ARG A 14 19.55 1.52 -6.56
CA ARG A 14 20.59 1.70 -5.53
C ARG A 14 20.10 1.40 -4.11
N LYS A 15 18.85 1.79 -3.82
CA LYS A 15 18.33 1.72 -2.46
C LYS A 15 17.71 0.36 -2.12
N TYR A 16 17.03 -0.26 -3.08
CA TYR A 16 16.24 -1.47 -2.87
C TYR A 16 16.68 -2.66 -3.72
N ASN A 17 17.71 -2.49 -4.55
CA ASN A 17 18.12 -3.47 -5.56
C ASN A 17 16.96 -3.92 -6.46
N PHE A 18 16.05 -3.00 -6.75
CA PHE A 18 14.85 -3.24 -7.54
C PHE A 18 14.86 -2.34 -8.78
N THR A 19 14.45 -2.89 -9.93
CA THR A 19 14.37 -2.15 -11.19
C THR A 19 13.02 -2.37 -11.87
N PHE A 20 12.60 -1.35 -12.59
CA PHE A 20 11.38 -1.33 -13.41
C PHE A 20 11.59 -0.45 -14.62
N SER A 21 10.70 -0.54 -15.62
CA SER A 21 10.77 0.27 -16.82
C SER A 21 10.38 1.72 -16.53
N GLU A 22 11.02 2.68 -17.19
CA GLU A 22 10.61 4.10 -17.17
C GLU A 22 9.13 4.27 -17.58
N SER A 23 8.60 3.39 -18.42
CA SER A 23 7.20 3.40 -18.85
C SER A 23 6.18 3.01 -17.76
N GLU A 24 6.65 2.42 -16.65
CA GLU A 24 5.81 2.06 -15.50
C GLU A 24 5.68 3.19 -14.49
N ILE A 25 6.38 4.32 -14.73
CA ILE A 25 6.32 5.51 -13.86
C ILE A 25 5.22 6.44 -14.33
N HIS A 26 4.32 6.76 -13.42
CA HIS A 26 3.26 7.73 -13.63
C HIS A 26 3.41 8.89 -12.65
N TYR A 27 3.66 10.08 -13.18
CA TYR A 27 3.73 11.29 -12.37
C TYR A 27 2.33 11.74 -11.93
N CYS A 28 2.18 11.97 -10.62
CA CYS A 28 0.98 12.54 -10.03
C CYS A 28 1.32 13.84 -9.29
N PRO A 29 0.44 14.88 -9.34
CA PRO A 29 0.68 16.16 -8.68
C PRO A 29 0.79 16.07 -7.16
N SER A 30 0.20 15.03 -6.57
CA SER A 30 0.27 14.72 -5.15
C SER A 30 -0.06 13.25 -4.89
N MET A 31 0.34 12.74 -3.72
CA MET A 31 -0.03 11.40 -3.28
C MET A 31 -1.55 11.20 -3.23
N SER A 32 -2.30 12.18 -2.72
CA SER A 32 -3.77 12.14 -2.69
C SER A 32 -4.40 12.00 -4.08
N PHE A 33 -3.82 12.64 -5.09
CA PHE A 33 -4.28 12.51 -6.47
C PHE A 33 -4.02 11.10 -7.01
N GLY A 34 -2.83 10.54 -6.76
CA GLY A 34 -2.48 9.18 -7.13
C GLY A 34 -3.39 8.15 -6.44
N LEU A 35 -3.66 8.31 -5.15
CA LEU A 35 -4.60 7.49 -4.39
C LEU A 35 -6.02 7.50 -5.01
N ALA A 36 -6.54 8.70 -5.34
CA ALA A 36 -7.87 8.83 -5.94
C ALA A 36 -7.96 8.14 -7.31
N ILE A 37 -6.91 8.26 -8.14
CA ILE A 37 -6.85 7.54 -9.44
C ILE A 37 -6.82 6.05 -9.22
N ALA A 38 -5.97 5.54 -8.33
CA ALA A 38 -5.84 4.11 -8.06
C ALA A 38 -7.14 3.51 -7.50
N ILE A 39 -7.82 4.20 -6.57
CA ILE A 39 -9.14 3.79 -6.08
C ILE A 39 -10.12 3.63 -7.25
N ARG A 40 -10.15 4.55 -8.20
CA ARG A 40 -11.06 4.47 -9.36
C ARG A 40 -10.64 3.41 -10.37
N ALA A 41 -9.35 3.19 -10.55
CA ALA A 41 -8.82 2.24 -11.53
C ALA A 41 -9.01 0.78 -11.09
N PHE A 42 -8.85 0.51 -9.80
CA PHE A 42 -8.84 -0.86 -9.26
C PHE A 42 -10.12 -1.27 -8.53
N THR A 43 -11.12 -0.37 -8.42
CA THR A 43 -12.39 -0.70 -7.76
C THR A 43 -13.59 -0.24 -8.58
N GLN A 44 -14.69 -0.97 -8.49
CA GLN A 44 -15.97 -0.55 -9.06
C GLN A 44 -16.71 0.45 -8.14
N PRO A 45 -17.63 1.28 -8.64
CA PRO A 45 -18.53 2.07 -7.80
C PRO A 45 -19.24 1.18 -6.77
N GLY A 46 -19.23 1.59 -5.49
CA GLY A 46 -19.76 0.79 -4.39
C GLY A 46 -18.83 -0.30 -3.87
N GLY A 47 -17.74 -0.60 -4.58
CA GLY A 47 -16.74 -1.59 -4.17
C GLY A 47 -16.02 -1.20 -2.87
N LYS A 48 -15.40 -2.17 -2.23
CA LYS A 48 -14.73 -2.04 -0.95
C LYS A 48 -13.23 -1.81 -1.12
N VAL A 49 -12.70 -0.89 -0.32
CA VAL A 49 -11.26 -0.62 -0.19
C VAL A 49 -10.82 -0.99 1.21
N LEU A 50 -9.95 -2.00 1.30
CA LEU A 50 -9.41 -2.49 2.56
C LEU A 50 -8.31 -1.55 3.07
N MET A 51 -8.28 -1.28 4.37
CA MET A 51 -7.26 -0.46 5.01
C MET A 51 -7.17 -0.76 6.50
N GLN A 52 -5.98 -0.61 7.11
CA GLN A 52 -5.80 -0.70 8.54
C GLN A 52 -6.25 0.58 9.26
N THR A 53 -6.74 0.43 10.50
CA THR A 53 -7.04 1.58 11.36
C THR A 53 -6.31 1.47 12.71
N PRO A 54 -5.95 2.63 13.35
CA PRO A 54 -6.18 4.02 12.89
C PRO A 54 -5.41 4.31 11.61
N ILE A 55 -5.91 5.23 10.77
CA ILE A 55 -5.28 5.55 9.48
C ILE A 55 -5.34 7.06 9.21
N TYR A 56 -4.46 7.53 8.34
CA TYR A 56 -4.45 8.90 7.85
C TYR A 56 -5.82 9.26 7.22
N PRO A 57 -6.54 10.29 7.73
CA PRO A 57 -7.91 10.58 7.34
C PRO A 57 -8.18 10.67 5.84
N PRO A 58 -7.30 11.26 5.01
CA PRO A 58 -7.50 11.31 3.57
C PRO A 58 -7.74 9.96 2.89
N PHE A 59 -7.24 8.84 3.42
CA PHE A 59 -7.51 7.52 2.84
C PHE A 59 -9.01 7.20 2.87
N THR A 60 -9.66 7.47 4.00
CA THR A 60 -11.10 7.25 4.15
C THR A 60 -11.94 8.28 3.40
N GLU A 61 -11.50 9.53 3.42
CA GLU A 61 -12.18 10.64 2.74
C GLU A 61 -12.17 10.44 1.23
N LEU A 62 -11.01 10.12 0.64
CA LEU A 62 -10.87 9.86 -0.80
C LEU A 62 -11.66 8.62 -1.22
N THR A 63 -11.65 7.56 -0.42
CA THR A 63 -12.43 6.35 -0.68
C THR A 63 -13.92 6.68 -0.79
N LYS A 64 -14.46 7.39 0.20
CA LYS A 64 -15.88 7.80 0.23
C LYS A 64 -16.22 8.81 -0.87
N ALA A 65 -15.36 9.82 -1.08
CA ALA A 65 -15.55 10.84 -2.12
C ALA A 65 -15.60 10.26 -3.54
N ASN A 66 -14.94 9.11 -3.74
CA ASN A 66 -15.01 8.38 -5.01
C ASN A 66 -16.14 7.34 -5.06
N GLY A 67 -17.07 7.32 -4.11
CA GLY A 67 -18.23 6.42 -4.09
C GLY A 67 -17.86 4.96 -3.76
N ARG A 68 -16.82 4.74 -2.99
CA ARG A 68 -16.38 3.41 -2.51
C ARG A 68 -16.63 3.27 -1.02
N VAL A 69 -16.60 2.03 -0.54
CA VAL A 69 -16.83 1.68 0.86
C VAL A 69 -15.51 1.35 1.53
N CYS A 70 -15.25 1.94 2.71
CA CYS A 70 -14.06 1.60 3.49
C CYS A 70 -14.28 0.27 4.24
N SER A 71 -13.44 -0.73 3.98
CA SER A 71 -13.35 -1.98 4.74
C SER A 71 -12.22 -1.84 5.75
N MET A 72 -12.57 -1.71 7.04
CA MET A 72 -11.61 -1.37 8.09
C MET A 72 -11.10 -2.63 8.80
N ASN A 73 -9.77 -2.86 8.75
CA ASN A 73 -9.08 -3.87 9.56
C ASN A 73 -8.39 -3.17 10.74
N PRO A 74 -8.96 -3.19 11.96
CA PRO A 74 -8.39 -2.51 13.11
C PRO A 74 -7.08 -3.18 13.55
N LEU A 75 -6.02 -2.38 13.68
CA LEU A 75 -4.81 -2.82 14.34
C LEU A 75 -5.08 -3.02 15.85
N LYS A 76 -4.60 -4.12 16.40
CA LYS A 76 -4.69 -4.42 17.83
C LYS A 76 -3.52 -3.79 18.56
N PHE A 77 -3.80 -3.05 19.63
CA PHE A 77 -2.73 -2.51 20.49
C PHE A 77 -2.42 -3.50 21.59
N VAL A 78 -1.27 -4.18 21.49
CA VAL A 78 -0.86 -5.26 22.40
C VAL A 78 0.55 -4.94 22.90
N ASN A 79 0.73 -4.93 24.22
CA ASN A 79 2.04 -4.73 24.87
C ASN A 79 2.83 -3.51 24.33
N GLY A 80 2.12 -2.37 24.10
CA GLY A 80 2.74 -1.14 23.60
C GLY A 80 3.04 -1.13 22.11
N ARG A 81 2.53 -2.08 21.33
CA ARG A 81 2.73 -2.21 19.89
C ARG A 81 1.40 -2.40 19.17
N TYR A 82 1.31 -1.88 17.97
CA TYR A 82 0.20 -2.18 17.09
C TYR A 82 0.49 -3.46 16.30
N GLU A 83 -0.42 -4.41 16.30
CA GLU A 83 -0.33 -5.70 15.62
C GLU A 83 -1.46 -5.85 14.61
N VAL A 84 -1.19 -6.59 13.53
CA VAL A 84 -2.20 -6.87 12.49
C VAL A 84 -3.05 -8.05 12.93
N ASP A 85 -4.37 -7.89 12.82
CA ASP A 85 -5.31 -9.00 12.86
C ASP A 85 -5.42 -9.60 11.45
N PHE A 86 -4.56 -10.57 11.16
CA PHE A 86 -4.53 -11.19 9.84
C PHE A 86 -5.74 -12.07 9.54
N GLU A 87 -6.40 -12.61 10.56
CA GLU A 87 -7.64 -13.37 10.39
C GLU A 87 -8.78 -12.45 9.92
N ASP A 88 -8.94 -11.29 10.58
CA ASP A 88 -9.89 -10.26 10.14
C ASP A 88 -9.51 -9.67 8.79
N PHE A 89 -8.20 -9.48 8.52
CA PHE A 89 -7.71 -8.98 7.24
C PHE A 89 -8.09 -9.92 6.09
N GLU A 90 -7.81 -11.22 6.21
CA GLU A 90 -8.12 -12.22 5.19
C GLU A 90 -9.62 -12.34 4.95
N ARG A 91 -10.43 -12.37 6.00
CA ARG A 91 -11.89 -12.37 5.90
C ARG A 91 -12.42 -11.16 5.12
N ARG A 92 -11.78 -10.00 5.23
CA ARG A 92 -12.14 -8.79 4.49
C ARG A 92 -11.63 -8.81 3.05
N ALA A 93 -10.44 -9.34 2.83
CA ALA A 93 -9.89 -9.52 1.49
C ALA A 93 -10.69 -10.53 0.67
N ALA A 94 -11.24 -11.56 1.32
CA ALA A 94 -12.10 -12.58 0.69
C ALA A 94 -13.50 -12.07 0.29
N ASP A 95 -13.87 -10.86 0.68
CA ASP A 95 -15.15 -10.26 0.28
C ASP A 95 -15.14 -9.98 -1.24
N PRO A 96 -16.10 -10.47 -2.02
CA PRO A 96 -16.09 -10.33 -3.49
C PRO A 96 -16.15 -8.90 -3.99
N ASP A 97 -16.57 -7.95 -3.14
CA ASP A 97 -16.58 -6.52 -3.47
C ASP A 97 -15.24 -5.84 -3.13
N CYS A 98 -14.28 -6.55 -2.50
CA CYS A 98 -12.99 -6.02 -2.10
C CYS A 98 -11.94 -6.31 -3.17
N SER A 99 -11.42 -5.28 -3.85
CA SER A 99 -10.43 -5.44 -4.91
C SER A 99 -9.17 -4.56 -4.73
N LEU A 100 -9.13 -3.74 -3.67
CA LEU A 100 -8.00 -2.86 -3.38
C LEU A 100 -7.71 -2.84 -1.88
N PHE A 101 -6.43 -3.01 -1.53
CA PHE A 101 -5.87 -2.75 -0.21
C PHE A 101 -4.99 -1.51 -0.24
N LEU A 102 -5.32 -0.50 0.55
CA LEU A 102 -4.48 0.69 0.77
C LEU A 102 -3.56 0.42 1.96
N LEU A 103 -2.31 0.10 1.67
CA LEU A 103 -1.25 -0.06 2.65
C LEU A 103 -0.52 1.26 2.85
N CYS A 104 -0.33 1.69 4.10
CA CYS A 104 0.55 2.79 4.47
C CYS A 104 1.78 2.21 5.19
N SER A 105 2.98 2.30 4.61
CA SER A 105 4.20 1.72 5.17
C SER A 105 5.43 2.60 4.90
N PRO A 106 6.03 3.20 5.92
CA PRO A 106 5.68 3.25 7.36
C PRO A 106 4.30 3.81 7.65
N HIS A 107 3.64 3.27 8.68
CA HIS A 107 2.22 3.49 8.92
C HIS A 107 1.92 4.81 9.64
N ASN A 108 1.09 5.65 9.06
CA ASN A 108 0.57 6.86 9.68
C ASN A 108 -0.87 6.63 10.20
N PRO A 109 -1.19 6.88 11.50
CA PRO A 109 -0.43 7.69 12.47
C PRO A 109 0.43 6.90 13.46
N THR A 110 0.50 5.57 13.39
CA THR A 110 1.10 4.75 14.45
C THR A 110 2.64 4.77 14.45
N GLY A 111 3.26 5.24 13.37
CA GLY A 111 4.72 5.20 13.20
C GLY A 111 5.29 3.78 13.02
N ARG A 112 4.41 2.79 12.85
CA ARG A 112 4.80 1.40 12.69
C ARG A 112 5.49 1.16 11.35
N VAL A 113 6.59 0.41 11.38
CA VAL A 113 7.22 -0.17 10.19
C VAL A 113 6.85 -1.66 10.16
N PHE A 114 6.23 -2.12 9.09
CA PHE A 114 5.90 -3.53 8.91
C PHE A 114 7.16 -4.32 8.55
N SER A 115 7.28 -5.52 9.12
CA SER A 115 8.37 -6.44 8.76
C SER A 115 8.16 -7.03 7.36
N ALA A 116 9.23 -7.57 6.77
CA ALA A 116 9.13 -8.27 5.50
C ALA A 116 8.16 -9.47 5.57
N ASP A 117 8.13 -10.19 6.71
CA ASP A 117 7.22 -11.32 6.91
C ASP A 117 5.75 -10.87 6.95
N GLU A 118 5.46 -9.75 7.61
CA GLU A 118 4.10 -9.19 7.63
C GLU A 118 3.66 -8.71 6.24
N LEU A 119 4.56 -8.05 5.53
CA LEU A 119 4.29 -7.60 4.16
C LEU A 119 4.08 -8.78 3.21
N ASN A 120 4.91 -9.84 3.31
CA ASN A 120 4.71 -11.07 2.55
C ASN A 120 3.36 -11.72 2.84
N ARG A 121 2.93 -11.73 4.09
CA ARG A 121 1.61 -12.26 4.46
C ARG A 121 0.47 -11.45 3.85
N PHE A 122 0.57 -10.11 3.79
CA PHE A 122 -0.38 -9.30 3.04
C PHE A 122 -0.39 -9.65 1.55
N VAL A 123 0.79 -9.82 0.95
CA VAL A 123 0.92 -10.19 -0.46
C VAL A 123 0.27 -11.54 -0.75
N GLU A 124 0.52 -12.54 0.09
CA GLU A 124 -0.06 -13.89 -0.05
C GLU A 124 -1.60 -13.85 0.02
N ILE A 125 -2.15 -13.17 1.02
CA ILE A 125 -3.61 -13.03 1.17
C ILE A 125 -4.20 -12.25 0.00
N CYS A 126 -3.64 -11.12 -0.36
CA CYS A 126 -4.14 -10.30 -1.46
C CYS A 126 -4.07 -11.04 -2.80
N ALA A 127 -3.00 -11.79 -3.05
CA ALA A 127 -2.87 -12.61 -4.27
C ALA A 127 -3.89 -13.76 -4.32
N ALA A 128 -4.22 -14.38 -3.17
CA ALA A 128 -5.21 -15.44 -3.09
C ALA A 128 -6.64 -14.96 -3.38
N HIS A 129 -6.92 -13.68 -3.20
CA HIS A 129 -8.25 -13.08 -3.34
C HIS A 129 -8.34 -12.02 -4.44
N ASP A 130 -7.37 -11.95 -5.35
CA ASP A 130 -7.32 -10.99 -6.46
C ASP A 130 -7.41 -9.51 -6.02
N VAL A 131 -6.86 -9.18 -4.85
CA VAL A 131 -6.80 -7.82 -4.30
C VAL A 131 -5.50 -7.16 -4.71
N VAL A 132 -5.59 -5.98 -5.34
CA VAL A 132 -4.41 -5.15 -5.65
C VAL A 132 -3.96 -4.42 -4.40
N ILE A 133 -2.64 -4.30 -4.20
CA ILE A 133 -2.07 -3.53 -3.09
C ILE A 133 -1.59 -2.17 -3.62
N LEU A 134 -2.13 -1.08 -3.10
CA LEU A 134 -1.56 0.26 -3.27
C LEU A 134 -0.73 0.60 -2.04
N SER A 135 0.60 0.56 -2.18
CA SER A 135 1.55 0.85 -1.10
C SER A 135 1.93 2.33 -1.11
N ASP A 136 1.46 3.06 -0.12
CA ASP A 136 1.91 4.42 0.18
C ASP A 136 3.16 4.35 1.06
N GLU A 137 4.32 4.58 0.45
CA GLU A 137 5.63 4.52 1.09
C GLU A 137 6.29 5.91 1.23
N VAL A 138 5.49 6.97 1.22
CA VAL A 138 5.97 8.36 1.33
C VAL A 138 6.86 8.59 2.55
N HIS A 139 6.66 7.82 3.63
CA HIS A 139 7.47 7.90 4.86
C HIS A 139 8.69 6.95 4.89
N SER A 140 9.01 6.26 3.80
CA SER A 140 10.10 5.26 3.74
C SER A 140 11.50 5.83 4.10
N GLY A 141 11.68 7.14 3.98
CA GLY A 141 12.89 7.84 4.40
C GLY A 141 13.00 8.14 5.90
N PHE A 142 11.92 7.92 6.68
CA PHE A 142 11.82 8.32 8.10
C PHE A 142 11.72 7.11 9.03
N VAL A 143 12.58 6.12 8.84
CA VAL A 143 12.68 4.94 9.72
C VAL A 143 13.75 5.19 10.76
N PHE A 144 13.36 5.31 12.04
CA PHE A 144 14.29 5.60 13.16
C PHE A 144 14.82 4.34 13.82
N LYS A 145 14.16 3.19 13.64
CA LYS A 145 14.58 1.91 14.18
C LYS A 145 14.16 0.77 13.25
N GLY A 146 15.10 -0.11 12.91
CA GLY A 146 14.90 -1.17 11.92
C GLY A 146 15.15 -0.69 10.50
N GLU A 147 14.62 -1.41 9.54
CA GLU A 147 14.76 -1.13 8.11
C GLU A 147 13.37 -1.14 7.45
N HIS A 148 13.21 -0.27 6.45
CA HIS A 148 12.02 -0.28 5.60
C HIS A 148 12.12 -1.41 4.58
N ALA A 149 11.14 -2.30 4.59
CA ALA A 149 11.00 -3.31 3.55
C ALA A 149 10.18 -2.75 2.39
N PHE A 150 10.79 -2.66 1.23
CA PHE A 150 10.14 -2.16 -0.01
C PHE A 150 9.22 -3.22 -0.57
N LEU A 151 7.91 -2.98 -0.56
CA LEU A 151 6.92 -3.99 -0.90
C LEU A 151 7.12 -4.62 -2.29
N PRO A 152 7.26 -3.87 -3.39
CA PRO A 152 7.43 -4.47 -4.72
C PRO A 152 8.68 -5.35 -4.83
N GLY A 153 9.71 -5.07 -4.04
CA GLY A 153 10.99 -5.79 -4.04
C GLY A 153 10.98 -7.11 -3.27
N LEU A 154 9.90 -7.45 -2.57
CA LEU A 154 9.85 -8.66 -1.74
C LEU A 154 9.74 -9.96 -2.55
N SER A 155 9.01 -9.93 -3.66
CA SER A 155 8.81 -11.09 -4.53
C SER A 155 8.23 -10.69 -5.89
N GLU A 156 8.28 -11.59 -6.89
CA GLU A 156 7.62 -11.38 -8.17
C GLU A 156 6.10 -11.18 -8.02
N THR A 157 5.47 -11.91 -7.08
CA THR A 157 4.05 -11.73 -6.78
C THR A 157 3.79 -10.34 -6.23
N ALA A 158 4.59 -9.86 -5.28
CA ALA A 158 4.48 -8.52 -4.73
C ALA A 158 4.60 -7.45 -5.83
N ALA A 159 5.59 -7.56 -6.70
CA ALA A 159 5.79 -6.65 -7.82
C ALA A 159 4.58 -6.62 -8.77
N ARG A 160 3.98 -7.79 -9.04
CA ARG A 160 2.87 -7.93 -9.99
C ARG A 160 1.54 -7.37 -9.48
N ILE A 161 1.24 -7.52 -8.19
CA ILE A 161 -0.06 -7.12 -7.62
C ILE A 161 -0.02 -5.78 -6.89
N SER A 162 1.11 -5.09 -6.88
CA SER A 162 1.22 -3.81 -6.17
C SER A 162 1.43 -2.62 -7.10
N VAL A 163 0.86 -1.50 -6.67
CA VAL A 163 1.19 -0.15 -7.15
C VAL A 163 1.88 0.56 -6.00
N TRP A 164 2.98 1.21 -6.28
CA TRP A 164 3.77 1.89 -5.27
C TRP A 164 3.75 3.40 -5.48
N GLY A 165 3.64 4.16 -4.40
CA GLY A 165 3.70 5.60 -4.42
C GLY A 165 4.68 6.16 -3.39
N SER A 166 5.47 7.14 -3.81
CA SER A 166 6.39 7.89 -2.96
C SER A 166 6.52 9.33 -3.45
N SER A 167 7.15 10.18 -2.64
CA SER A 167 7.44 11.59 -2.95
C SER A 167 8.94 11.85 -2.99
#